data_5cce002382952caea47c59af325e3dd2
#
_entry.id   5cce002382952caea47c59af325e3dd2
#
_cell.length_a   1.000
_cell.length_b   1.000
_cell.length_c   1.000
_cell.angle_alpha   90.00
_cell.angle_beta   90.00
_cell.angle_gamma   90.00
#
_symmetry.space_group_name_H-M   'P 1'
#
loop_
_entity.id
_entity.type
_entity.pdbx_description
1 polymer ?
#
loop_
_entity_poly.entity_id
_entity_poly.type
_entity_poly.pdbx_seq_one_letter_code
_entity_poly.pdbx_strand_id
1 'polypeptide(L)'
;MVENNNNIFKISHNDLQPKPGRLLISEPFLQDSYFKRSVVLLVEHSTETGSLGFILNKKTSLTVNSVIPELRELPDIPIYLGGPVASDRLFFIHSLGDLVVPNSVQITDNLFFDGDFEMLKRFILAGNEIADKVKF
;
A
#
# COMPACT_ATOMS: atom_id res chain seq x y z
N MET A 1 21.18 38.33 -19.89
CA MET A 1 21.69 36.97 -19.84
C MET A 1 20.50 36.06 -20.04
N VAL A 2 20.33 35.52 -21.23
CA VAL A 2 19.24 34.60 -21.55
C VAL A 2 19.76 33.21 -21.23
N GLU A 3 19.30 32.63 -20.09
CA GLU A 3 19.52 31.22 -19.85
C GLU A 3 18.68 30.44 -20.85
N ASN A 4 19.33 29.83 -21.80
CA ASN A 4 18.71 28.86 -22.72
C ASN A 4 18.37 27.61 -21.89
N ASN A 5 17.21 27.60 -21.25
CA ASN A 5 16.68 26.46 -20.52
C ASN A 5 16.05 25.44 -21.48
N ASN A 6 16.78 25.03 -22.51
CA ASN A 6 16.40 23.90 -23.37
C ASN A 6 16.82 22.57 -22.78
N ASN A 7 16.72 22.42 -21.48
CA ASN A 7 16.98 21.13 -20.85
C ASN A 7 15.69 20.32 -20.85
N ILE A 8 15.41 19.62 -21.95
CA ILE A 8 14.27 18.71 -22.12
C ILE A 8 14.30 17.54 -21.11
N PHE A 9 15.41 17.35 -20.40
CA PHE A 9 15.60 16.34 -19.36
C PHE A 9 15.54 16.92 -17.95
N LYS A 10 15.11 18.16 -17.78
CA LYS A 10 14.96 18.75 -16.45
C LYS A 10 13.85 18.04 -15.70
N ILE A 11 14.23 17.24 -14.73
CA ILE A 11 13.32 16.64 -13.77
C ILE A 11 12.90 17.76 -12.81
N SER A 12 11.63 18.17 -12.87
CA SER A 12 11.10 19.07 -11.87
C SER A 12 10.76 18.25 -10.60
N HIS A 13 11.47 18.53 -9.53
CA HIS A 13 11.13 17.99 -8.20
C HIS A 13 9.99 18.83 -7.61
N ASN A 14 9.00 18.17 -7.05
CA ASN A 14 8.03 18.87 -6.21
C ASN A 14 8.62 19.01 -4.80
N ASP A 15 8.34 20.13 -4.15
CA ASP A 15 8.82 20.42 -2.80
C ASP A 15 7.93 19.80 -1.70
N LEU A 16 7.14 18.78 -2.06
CA LEU A 16 6.25 18.11 -1.14
C LEU A 16 7.04 17.24 -0.17
N GLN A 17 6.86 17.49 1.12
CA GLN A 17 7.48 16.67 2.15
C GLN A 17 6.77 15.31 2.28
N PRO A 18 7.52 14.22 2.58
CA PRO A 18 6.92 12.93 2.88
C PRO A 18 5.98 13.05 4.09
N LYS A 19 4.79 12.47 3.96
CA LYS A 19 3.85 12.29 5.09
C LYS A 19 2.89 11.13 4.81
N PRO A 20 2.25 10.56 5.84
CA PRO A 20 1.23 9.54 5.64
C PRO A 20 0.13 10.00 4.68
N GLY A 21 -0.32 9.09 3.81
CA GLY A 21 -1.32 9.36 2.79
C GLY A 21 -0.78 9.91 1.48
N ARG A 22 0.50 10.25 1.38
CA ARG A 22 1.13 10.66 0.12
C ARG A 22 1.62 9.46 -0.68
N LEU A 23 1.56 9.62 -2.00
CA LEU A 23 2.10 8.65 -2.95
C LEU A 23 3.52 9.07 -3.37
N LEU A 24 4.41 8.10 -3.38
CA LEU A 24 5.72 8.20 -4.00
C LEU A 24 5.70 7.44 -5.33
N ILE A 25 6.17 8.08 -6.38
CA ILE A 25 6.27 7.46 -7.70
C ILE A 25 7.74 7.33 -8.02
N SER A 26 8.18 6.13 -8.38
CA SER A 26 9.57 5.89 -8.76
C SER A 26 9.92 6.65 -10.04
N GLU A 27 11.16 7.12 -10.13
CA GLU A 27 11.67 7.70 -11.36
C GLU A 27 11.64 6.67 -12.51
N PRO A 28 11.37 7.08 -13.76
CA PRO A 28 11.18 6.15 -14.88
C PRO A 28 12.37 5.21 -15.13
N PHE A 29 13.58 5.64 -14.80
CA PHE A 29 14.82 4.89 -15.04
C PHE A 29 15.44 4.27 -13.81
N LEU A 30 14.71 4.25 -12.69
CA LEU A 30 15.16 3.57 -11.48
C LEU A 30 15.38 2.08 -11.75
N GLN A 31 16.57 1.57 -11.42
CA GLN A 31 16.97 0.18 -11.67
C GLN A 31 16.78 -0.75 -10.47
N ASP A 32 16.31 -0.23 -9.35
CA ASP A 32 16.06 -1.04 -8.16
C ASP A 32 15.02 -2.14 -8.42
N SER A 33 15.30 -3.35 -7.95
CA SER A 33 14.44 -4.51 -8.21
C SER A 33 13.07 -4.44 -7.56
N TYR A 34 12.95 -3.78 -6.42
CA TYR A 34 11.68 -3.62 -5.70
C TYR A 34 10.92 -2.36 -6.14
N PHE A 35 11.63 -1.24 -6.28
CA PHE A 35 11.00 0.07 -6.43
C PHE A 35 10.89 0.58 -7.87
N LYS A 36 11.54 -0.09 -8.84
CA LYS A 36 11.38 0.30 -10.25
C LYS A 36 9.92 0.27 -10.67
N ARG A 37 9.46 1.33 -11.32
CA ARG A 37 8.07 1.47 -11.78
C ARG A 37 7.03 1.23 -10.68
N SER A 38 7.32 1.73 -9.48
CA SER A 38 6.45 1.55 -8.32
C SER A 38 5.66 2.80 -7.99
N VAL A 39 4.46 2.59 -7.49
CA VAL A 39 3.68 3.58 -6.76
C VAL A 39 3.60 3.11 -5.31
N VAL A 40 4.11 3.92 -4.39
CA VAL A 40 4.19 3.60 -2.97
C VAL A 40 3.31 4.55 -2.18
N LEU A 41 2.39 4.01 -1.40
CA LEU A 41 1.62 4.77 -0.42
C LEU A 41 2.38 4.83 0.89
N LEU A 42 2.69 6.03 1.38
CA LEU A 42 3.24 6.20 2.72
C LEU A 42 2.14 6.04 3.76
N VAL A 43 2.35 5.16 4.72
CA VAL A 43 1.43 4.91 5.84
C VAL A 43 1.96 5.43 7.16
N GLU A 44 3.27 5.45 7.34
CA GLU A 44 3.96 6.08 8.46
C GLU A 44 5.17 6.87 7.96
N HIS A 45 5.47 7.95 8.62
CA HIS A 45 6.68 8.72 8.37
C HIS A 45 7.17 9.38 9.66
N SER A 46 8.45 9.17 9.96
CA SER A 46 9.17 9.82 11.03
C SER A 46 10.59 10.15 10.57
N THR A 47 11.06 11.33 10.89
CA THR A 47 12.46 11.72 10.64
C THR A 47 13.46 10.93 11.49
N GLU A 48 13.01 10.35 12.60
CA GLU A 48 13.85 9.58 13.53
C GLU A 48 13.87 8.08 13.20
N THR A 49 12.68 7.49 12.92
CA THR A 49 12.53 6.03 12.73
C THR A 49 12.37 5.61 11.27
N GLY A 50 12.28 6.57 10.36
CA GLY A 50 12.10 6.30 8.93
C GLY A 50 10.64 6.26 8.50
N SER A 51 10.40 5.66 7.35
CA SER A 51 9.09 5.63 6.72
C SER A 51 8.66 4.19 6.42
N LEU A 52 7.37 3.92 6.56
CA LEU A 52 6.73 2.69 6.11
C LEU A 52 5.77 3.01 4.97
N GLY A 53 5.83 2.23 3.90
CA GLY A 53 4.94 2.38 2.76
C GLY A 53 4.62 1.05 2.11
N PHE A 54 3.55 1.04 1.32
CA PHE A 54 3.12 -0.13 0.55
C PHE A 54 3.20 0.14 -0.95
N ILE A 55 3.73 -0.83 -1.70
CA ILE A 55 3.72 -0.80 -3.16
C ILE A 55 2.32 -1.18 -3.63
N LEU A 56 1.64 -0.29 -4.36
CA LEU A 56 0.24 -0.47 -4.74
C LEU A 56 0.03 -1.20 -6.07
N ASN A 57 1.02 -1.21 -6.95
CA ASN A 57 0.85 -1.56 -8.36
C ASN A 57 1.60 -2.82 -8.82
N LYS A 58 2.05 -3.66 -7.90
CA LYS A 58 2.74 -4.91 -8.24
C LYS A 58 2.00 -6.11 -7.68
N LYS A 59 1.12 -6.69 -8.48
CA LYS A 59 0.37 -7.89 -8.14
C LYS A 59 1.29 -9.11 -8.14
N THR A 60 1.15 -9.97 -7.14
CA THR A 60 1.83 -11.28 -7.09
C THR A 60 0.97 -12.38 -7.71
N SER A 61 1.51 -13.59 -7.80
CA SER A 61 0.75 -14.78 -8.16
C SER A 61 -0.04 -15.39 -6.99
N LEU A 62 0.17 -14.86 -5.76
CA LEU A 62 -0.51 -15.34 -4.56
C LEU A 62 -1.86 -14.66 -4.38
N THR A 63 -2.76 -15.37 -3.75
CA THR A 63 -4.06 -14.84 -3.30
C THR A 63 -4.21 -15.04 -1.79
N VAL A 64 -5.03 -14.21 -1.15
CA VAL A 64 -5.33 -14.36 0.29
C VAL A 64 -5.94 -15.75 0.55
N ASN A 65 -6.79 -16.22 -0.38
CA ASN A 65 -7.41 -17.54 -0.33
C ASN A 65 -6.39 -18.69 -0.32
N SER A 66 -5.24 -18.51 -0.98
CA SER A 66 -4.19 -19.53 -1.01
C SER A 66 -3.38 -19.60 0.28
N VAL A 67 -3.35 -18.53 1.07
CA VAL A 67 -2.57 -18.44 2.31
C VAL A 67 -3.43 -18.49 3.58
N ILE A 68 -4.71 -18.18 3.48
CA ILE A 68 -5.67 -18.23 4.59
C ILE A 68 -6.70 -19.33 4.33
N PRO A 69 -6.57 -20.50 4.99
CA PRO A 69 -7.42 -21.66 4.69
C PRO A 69 -8.92 -21.42 4.84
N GLU A 70 -9.32 -20.59 5.79
CA GLU A 70 -10.73 -20.27 6.09
C GLU A 70 -11.41 -19.50 4.94
N LEU A 71 -10.64 -18.85 4.08
CA LEU A 71 -11.15 -18.07 2.96
C LEU A 71 -11.11 -18.83 1.62
N ARG A 72 -10.75 -20.12 1.63
CA ARG A 72 -10.49 -20.93 0.43
C ARG A 72 -11.66 -20.98 -0.55
N GLU A 73 -12.88 -21.00 -0.05
CA GLU A 73 -14.10 -21.15 -0.86
C GLU A 73 -14.61 -19.82 -1.45
N LEU A 74 -13.96 -18.71 -1.11
CA LEU A 74 -14.34 -17.40 -1.61
C LEU A 74 -13.65 -17.09 -2.95
N PRO A 75 -14.16 -16.12 -3.73
CA PRO A 75 -13.48 -15.63 -4.92
C PRO A 75 -12.07 -15.13 -4.60
N ASP A 76 -11.17 -15.25 -5.56
CA ASP A 76 -9.76 -14.90 -5.38
C ASP A 76 -9.56 -13.44 -4.96
N ILE A 77 -8.85 -13.26 -3.86
CA ILE A 77 -8.45 -11.94 -3.34
C ILE A 77 -6.95 -11.79 -3.60
N PRO A 78 -6.54 -10.86 -4.49
CA PRO A 78 -5.14 -10.74 -4.88
C PRO A 78 -4.27 -10.21 -3.74
N ILE A 79 -3.02 -10.68 -3.70
CA ILE A 79 -1.95 -10.12 -2.88
C ILE A 79 -0.98 -9.33 -3.77
N TYR A 80 -0.64 -8.13 -3.33
CA TYR A 80 0.34 -7.27 -3.99
C TYR A 80 1.71 -7.41 -3.31
N LEU A 81 2.77 -7.17 -4.08
CA LEU A 81 4.13 -7.22 -3.57
C LEU A 81 4.33 -6.12 -2.53
N GLY A 82 4.72 -6.51 -1.32
CA GLY A 82 5.21 -5.60 -0.31
C GLY A 82 6.66 -5.17 -0.57
N GLY A 83 7.15 -4.28 0.25
CA GLY A 83 8.57 -3.94 0.26
C GLY A 83 9.44 -5.07 0.82
N PRO A 84 10.76 -4.89 0.86
CA PRO A 84 11.70 -5.91 1.36
C PRO A 84 11.64 -6.13 2.88
N VAL A 85 10.86 -5.33 3.60
CA VAL A 85 10.72 -5.39 5.06
C VAL A 85 9.51 -6.24 5.42
N ALA A 86 9.68 -7.19 6.37
CA ALA A 86 8.62 -8.07 6.87
C ALA A 86 7.85 -8.81 5.76
N SER A 87 8.58 -9.39 4.82
CA SER A 87 8.02 -10.12 3.66
C SER A 87 7.27 -11.40 4.03
N ASP A 88 7.36 -11.85 5.27
CA ASP A 88 6.67 -13.01 5.85
C ASP A 88 5.32 -12.65 6.49
N ARG A 89 4.91 -11.39 6.46
CA ARG A 89 3.66 -10.91 7.04
C ARG A 89 2.70 -10.41 5.97
N LEU A 90 1.43 -10.70 6.17
CA LEU A 90 0.34 -10.15 5.37
C LEU A 90 -0.16 -8.85 6.01
N PHE A 91 -0.02 -7.76 5.27
CA PHE A 91 -0.57 -6.46 5.63
C PHE A 91 -1.75 -6.11 4.74
N PHE A 92 -2.54 -5.15 5.15
CA PHE A 92 -3.63 -4.65 4.32
C PHE A 92 -3.92 -3.17 4.60
N ILE A 93 -4.46 -2.50 3.59
CA ILE A 93 -5.04 -1.17 3.70
C ILE A 93 -6.54 -1.26 3.42
N HIS A 94 -7.33 -0.42 4.06
CA HIS A 94 -8.78 -0.48 3.94
C HIS A 94 -9.47 0.86 4.20
N SER A 95 -10.71 0.94 3.75
CA SER A 95 -11.62 2.07 3.99
C SER A 95 -12.79 1.72 4.92
N LEU A 96 -12.70 0.59 5.64
CA LEU A 96 -13.78 0.08 6.49
C LEU A 96 -13.92 0.83 7.83
N GLY A 97 -12.84 1.48 8.27
CA GLY A 97 -12.78 2.16 9.55
C GLY A 97 -12.45 1.25 10.74
N ASP A 98 -12.15 1.87 11.86
CA ASP A 98 -11.72 1.20 13.09
C ASP A 98 -12.88 0.53 13.87
N LEU A 99 -14.13 0.88 13.58
CA LEU A 99 -15.28 0.18 14.12
C LEU A 99 -15.47 -1.22 13.50
N VAL A 100 -15.11 -1.39 12.23
CA VAL A 100 -15.19 -2.69 11.54
C VAL A 100 -13.91 -3.49 11.75
N VAL A 101 -12.75 -2.82 11.68
CA VAL A 101 -11.42 -3.42 11.89
C VAL A 101 -10.75 -2.70 13.06
N PRO A 102 -10.94 -3.18 14.29
CA PRO A 102 -10.31 -2.59 15.46
C PRO A 102 -8.78 -2.55 15.35
N ASN A 103 -8.16 -1.63 16.07
CA ASN A 103 -6.71 -1.44 16.10
C ASN A 103 -6.08 -1.04 14.74
N SER A 104 -6.90 -0.58 13.79
CA SER A 104 -6.40 0.02 12.56
C SER A 104 -5.68 1.33 12.83
N VAL A 105 -4.66 1.61 12.04
CA VAL A 105 -3.96 2.91 12.07
C VAL A 105 -4.51 3.79 10.96
N GLN A 106 -5.04 4.95 11.33
CA GLN A 106 -5.58 5.91 10.37
C GLN A 106 -4.46 6.57 9.57
N ILE A 107 -4.57 6.52 8.23
CA ILE A 107 -3.64 7.17 7.30
C ILE A 107 -4.18 8.52 6.85
N THR A 108 -5.44 8.53 6.42
CA THR A 108 -6.22 9.72 6.04
C THR A 108 -7.64 9.60 6.61
N ASP A 109 -8.51 10.56 6.34
CA ASP A 109 -9.88 10.57 6.86
C ASP A 109 -10.67 9.28 6.58
N ASN A 110 -10.38 8.60 5.48
CA ASN A 110 -11.10 7.41 5.05
C ASN A 110 -10.19 6.26 4.63
N LEU A 111 -8.92 6.31 4.99
CA LEU A 111 -7.95 5.25 4.68
C LEU A 111 -7.22 4.84 5.95
N PHE A 112 -7.17 3.53 6.16
CA PHE A 112 -6.56 2.89 7.33
C PHE A 112 -5.61 1.80 6.89
N PHE A 113 -4.61 1.49 7.71
CA PHE A 113 -3.81 0.32 7.48
C PHE A 113 -3.84 -0.64 8.67
N ASP A 114 -3.72 -1.93 8.35
CA ASP A 114 -3.65 -3.04 9.30
C ASP A 114 -4.84 -3.06 10.28
N GLY A 115 -4.68 -3.72 11.41
CA GLY A 115 -5.69 -3.86 12.44
C GLY A 115 -5.97 -5.32 12.78
N ASP A 116 -7.10 -5.56 13.43
CA ASP A 116 -7.51 -6.91 13.81
C ASP A 116 -7.93 -7.75 12.61
N PHE A 117 -7.03 -8.62 12.15
CA PHE A 117 -7.26 -9.48 11.00
C PHE A 117 -8.40 -10.50 11.22
N GLU A 118 -8.58 -10.99 12.45
CA GLU A 118 -9.68 -11.92 12.74
C GLU A 118 -11.04 -11.25 12.55
N MET A 119 -11.15 -9.97 12.92
CA MET A 119 -12.37 -9.20 12.68
C MET A 119 -12.60 -8.93 11.19
N LEU A 120 -11.54 -8.61 10.44
CA LEU A 120 -11.62 -8.47 8.98
C LEU A 120 -12.05 -9.79 8.34
N LYS A 121 -11.47 -10.91 8.75
CA LYS A 121 -11.82 -12.24 8.25
C LYS A 121 -13.29 -12.56 8.49
N ARG A 122 -13.81 -12.26 9.67
CA ARG A 122 -15.25 -12.42 10.00
C ARG A 122 -16.13 -11.54 9.11
N PHE A 123 -15.71 -10.31 8.86
CA PHE A 123 -16.41 -9.39 7.97
C PHE A 123 -16.50 -9.94 6.54
N ILE A 124 -15.41 -10.51 6.02
CA ILE A 124 -15.36 -11.15 4.72
C ILE A 124 -16.25 -12.40 4.68
N LEU A 125 -16.16 -13.26 5.68
CA LEU A 125 -16.94 -14.51 5.77
C LEU A 125 -18.44 -14.26 5.95
N ALA A 126 -18.83 -13.09 6.45
CA ALA A 126 -20.23 -12.68 6.53
C ALA A 126 -20.85 -12.33 5.15
N GLY A 127 -20.08 -12.41 4.08
CA GLY A 127 -20.53 -12.14 2.71
C GLY A 127 -20.39 -10.69 2.25
N ASN A 128 -19.65 -9.87 2.99
CA ASN A 128 -19.41 -8.48 2.60
C ASN A 128 -18.40 -8.38 1.46
N GLU A 129 -18.70 -7.54 0.49
CA GLU A 129 -17.78 -7.23 -0.60
C GLU A 129 -16.62 -6.35 -0.13
N ILE A 130 -15.39 -6.69 -0.55
CA ILE A 130 -14.18 -5.99 -0.15
C ILE A 130 -13.31 -5.52 -1.33
N ALA A 131 -13.70 -5.83 -2.57
CA ALA A 131 -12.86 -5.63 -3.76
C ALA A 131 -12.33 -4.20 -3.92
N ASP A 132 -13.14 -3.21 -3.58
CA ASP A 132 -12.82 -1.77 -3.62
C ASP A 132 -12.61 -1.14 -2.23
N LYS A 133 -12.58 -1.95 -1.18
CA LYS A 133 -12.50 -1.50 0.21
C LYS A 133 -11.27 -1.99 0.96
N VAL A 134 -10.69 -3.09 0.53
CA VAL A 134 -9.51 -3.72 1.16
C VAL A 134 -8.51 -4.13 0.08
N LYS A 135 -7.25 -3.85 0.33
CA LYS A 135 -6.13 -4.26 -0.52
C LYS A 135 -5.05 -4.91 0.33
N PHE A 136 -4.64 -6.12 -0.06
CA PHE A 136 -3.59 -6.91 0.57
C PHE A 136 -2.27 -6.84 -0.18
#